data_c39da9e6616059e2c947a3a8e97a1b15
#
_entry.id   c39da9e6616059e2c947a3a8e97a1b15
#
_cell.length_a   1.000
_cell.length_b   1.000
_cell.length_c   1.000
_cell.angle_alpha   90.00
_cell.angle_beta   90.00
_cell.angle_gamma   90.00
#
_symmetry.space_group_name_H-M   'P 1'
#
loop_
_entity.id
_entity.type
_entity.pdbx_description
1 polymer ?
#
loop_
_entity_poly.entity_id
_entity_poly.type
_entity_poly.pdbx_seq_one_letter_code
_entity_poly.pdbx_strand_id
1 'polypeptide(L)'
;VIRTLERLAPRADGSYPSVGIATFNITQRNYIRKQLLLKQQNDPAFAQKFNALEQAGLFIKNLENIQGDERDIIILSVTYGRKKDGKFVQSFGPLNHSKGYKLLNVIITRAKEKIYVCNSIPEEVFSNYKEALATEGANNRRAVLYAYLAYCKAVSTGDEQARAEILSELDRYGHTHAQAATAGE
;
A
#
# COMPACT_ATOMS: atom_id res chain seq x y z
N VAL A 1 -2.56 6.63 8.99
CA VAL A 1 -1.36 7.43 8.68
C VAL A 1 -0.91 8.21 9.91
N ILE A 2 -1.68 9.18 10.46
CA ILE A 2 -1.26 10.00 11.63
C ILE A 2 -0.86 9.11 12.80
N ARG A 3 -1.71 8.17 13.21
CA ARG A 3 -1.41 7.22 14.30
C ARG A 3 -0.13 6.41 14.05
N THR A 4 0.18 6.10 12.80
CA THR A 4 1.42 5.39 12.45
C THR A 4 2.63 6.29 12.69
N LEU A 5 2.56 7.55 12.24
CA LEU A 5 3.63 8.53 12.47
C LEU A 5 3.83 8.82 13.97
N GLU A 6 2.74 8.94 14.75
CA GLU A 6 2.81 9.12 16.21
C GLU A 6 3.55 7.98 16.93
N ARG A 7 3.41 6.75 16.43
CA ARG A 7 4.02 5.55 17.03
C ARG A 7 5.46 5.28 16.60
N LEU A 8 5.95 5.96 15.56
CA LEU A 8 7.34 5.80 15.16
C LEU A 8 8.27 6.28 16.28
N ALA A 9 9.22 5.43 16.64
CA ALA A 9 10.25 5.75 17.62
C ALA A 9 11.54 6.15 16.89
N PRO A 10 12.38 6.99 17.50
CA PRO A 10 13.73 7.21 17.02
C PRO A 10 14.54 5.92 17.16
N ARG A 11 15.60 5.78 16.37
CA ARG A 11 16.60 4.73 16.45
C ARG A 11 17.48 4.92 17.69
N ALA A 12 18.34 3.97 17.98
CA ALA A 12 19.26 4.02 19.12
C ALA A 12 20.21 5.23 19.10
N ASP A 13 20.53 5.75 17.92
CA ASP A 13 21.34 6.96 17.70
C ASP A 13 20.54 8.26 17.79
N GLY A 14 19.25 8.20 18.11
CA GLY A 14 18.34 9.34 18.20
C GLY A 14 17.75 9.81 16.86
N SER A 15 18.20 9.28 15.73
CA SER A 15 17.66 9.63 14.41
C SER A 15 16.31 8.98 14.16
N TYR A 16 15.45 9.61 13.37
CA TYR A 16 14.23 8.97 12.88
C TYR A 16 14.49 8.19 11.58
N PRO A 17 13.81 7.06 11.36
CA PRO A 17 13.82 6.39 10.06
C PRO A 17 13.23 7.31 8.99
N SER A 18 13.74 7.22 7.78
CA SER A 18 13.15 7.91 6.63
C SER A 18 11.79 7.30 6.27
N VAL A 19 10.78 8.16 5.99
CA VAL A 19 9.40 7.73 5.79
C VAL A 19 8.85 8.22 4.47
N GLY A 20 8.21 7.33 3.71
CA GLY A 20 7.42 7.69 2.54
C GLY A 20 5.94 7.39 2.77
N ILE A 21 5.07 8.38 2.53
CA ILE A 21 3.63 8.18 2.50
C ILE A 21 3.19 8.11 1.04
N ALA A 22 2.72 6.93 0.64
CA ALA A 22 2.25 6.62 -0.70
C ALA A 22 0.73 6.55 -0.75
N THR A 23 0.10 7.22 -1.71
CA THR A 23 -1.35 7.24 -1.89
C THR A 23 -1.74 6.82 -3.30
N PHE A 24 -2.90 6.19 -3.46
CA PHE A 24 -3.39 5.74 -4.75
C PHE A 24 -3.87 6.87 -5.67
N ASN A 25 -4.16 8.06 -5.12
CA ASN A 25 -4.60 9.21 -5.90
C ASN A 25 -4.21 10.55 -5.26
N ILE A 26 -4.27 11.59 -6.07
CA ILE A 26 -3.91 12.96 -5.68
C ILE A 26 -4.86 13.52 -4.60
N THR A 27 -6.15 13.21 -4.67
CA THR A 27 -7.16 13.68 -3.71
C THR A 27 -6.82 13.22 -2.31
N GLN A 28 -6.45 11.94 -2.15
CA GLN A 28 -6.02 11.38 -0.88
C GLN A 28 -4.72 11.98 -0.38
N ARG A 29 -3.75 12.16 -1.27
CA ARG A 29 -2.49 12.84 -0.93
C ARG A 29 -2.75 14.23 -0.33
N ASN A 30 -3.59 15.02 -1.00
CA ASN A 30 -3.92 16.38 -0.56
C ASN A 30 -4.70 16.36 0.76
N TYR A 31 -5.62 15.42 0.93
CA TYR A 31 -6.35 15.22 2.18
C TYR A 31 -5.41 14.88 3.34
N ILE A 32 -4.48 13.94 3.15
CA ILE A 32 -3.49 13.58 4.18
C ILE A 32 -2.64 14.79 4.54
N ARG A 33 -2.14 15.55 3.55
CA ARG A 33 -1.36 16.78 3.81
C ARG A 33 -2.13 17.79 4.65
N LYS A 34 -3.40 18.03 4.31
CA LYS A 34 -4.26 18.93 5.09
C LYS A 34 -4.43 18.44 6.53
N GLN A 35 -4.70 17.15 6.74
CA GLN A 35 -4.88 16.59 8.09
C GLN A 35 -3.59 16.63 8.92
N LEU A 36 -2.44 16.40 8.30
CA LEU A 36 -1.14 16.52 8.97
C LEU A 36 -0.84 17.95 9.38
N LEU A 37 -1.13 18.93 8.51
CA LEU A 37 -0.99 20.35 8.83
C LEU A 37 -1.87 20.76 10.01
N LEU A 38 -3.15 20.38 10.00
CA LEU A 38 -4.07 20.63 11.10
C LEU A 38 -3.61 19.98 12.40
N LYS A 39 -3.07 18.78 12.34
CA LYS A 39 -2.54 18.09 13.52
C LYS A 39 -1.32 18.83 14.08
N GLN A 40 -0.41 19.29 13.23
CA GLN A 40 0.77 20.09 13.66
C GLN A 40 0.35 21.40 14.33
N GLN A 41 -0.65 22.09 13.80
CA GLN A 41 -1.16 23.34 14.36
C GLN A 41 -1.76 23.16 15.77
N ASN A 42 -2.35 22.00 16.04
CA ASN A 42 -3.08 21.74 17.28
C ASN A 42 -2.31 20.87 18.29
N ASP A 43 -1.12 20.36 17.91
CA ASP A 43 -0.33 19.46 18.75
C ASP A 43 1.17 19.77 18.58
N PRO A 44 1.74 20.59 19.48
CA PRO A 44 3.15 20.98 19.41
C PRO A 44 4.13 19.80 19.48
N ALA A 45 3.79 18.74 20.24
CA ALA A 45 4.65 17.55 20.33
C ALA A 45 4.68 16.79 19.01
N PHE A 46 3.52 16.67 18.35
CA PHE A 46 3.44 16.11 17.01
C PHE A 46 4.18 16.97 15.98
N ALA A 47 4.07 18.31 16.08
CA ALA A 47 4.77 19.23 15.20
C ALA A 47 6.30 19.07 15.28
N GLN A 48 6.85 18.98 16.48
CA GLN A 48 8.28 18.73 16.69
C GLN A 48 8.73 17.41 16.06
N LYS A 49 7.98 16.34 16.30
CA LYS A 49 8.24 15.02 15.73
C LYS A 49 8.13 15.03 14.19
N PHE A 50 7.10 15.69 13.66
CA PHE A 50 6.88 15.78 12.22
C PHE A 50 8.04 16.51 11.52
N ASN A 51 8.53 17.61 12.10
CA ASN A 51 9.70 18.33 11.61
C ASN A 51 10.96 17.43 11.59
N ALA A 52 11.16 16.62 12.62
CA ALA A 52 12.26 15.67 12.64
C ALA A 52 12.12 14.59 11.54
N LEU A 53 10.91 14.11 11.29
CA LEU A 53 10.63 13.19 10.18
C LEU A 53 10.84 13.84 8.79
N GLU A 54 10.51 15.13 8.64
CA GLU A 54 10.79 15.88 7.40
C GLU A 54 12.30 16.02 7.18
N GLN A 55 13.06 16.31 8.20
CA GLN A 55 14.53 16.34 8.14
C GLN A 55 15.12 14.96 7.80
N ALA A 56 14.50 13.88 8.27
CA ALA A 56 14.86 12.51 7.90
C ALA A 56 14.38 12.09 6.50
N GLY A 57 13.75 13.00 5.74
CA GLY A 57 13.35 12.76 4.35
C GLY A 57 11.92 12.27 4.17
N LEU A 58 10.98 12.65 5.06
CA LEU A 58 9.56 12.37 4.86
C LEU A 58 9.06 12.94 3.54
N PHE A 59 8.35 12.12 2.77
CA PHE A 59 7.59 12.58 1.61
C PHE A 59 6.14 12.09 1.65
N ILE A 60 5.27 12.80 0.92
CA ILE A 60 3.88 12.40 0.67
C ILE A 60 3.62 12.49 -0.83
N LYS A 61 3.52 11.34 -1.51
CA LYS A 61 3.41 11.24 -2.96
C LYS A 61 2.27 10.29 -3.36
N ASN A 62 1.70 10.51 -4.55
CA ASN A 62 0.85 9.50 -5.17
C ASN A 62 1.69 8.50 -5.97
N LEU A 63 1.12 7.34 -6.27
CA LEU A 63 1.80 6.19 -6.88
C LEU A 63 2.62 6.53 -8.11
N GLU A 64 2.10 7.42 -8.97
CA GLU A 64 2.73 7.82 -10.22
C GLU A 64 4.03 8.60 -10.04
N ASN A 65 4.22 9.21 -8.86
CA ASN A 65 5.36 10.09 -8.54
C ASN A 65 6.35 9.49 -7.54
N ILE A 66 6.23 8.19 -7.23
CA ILE A 66 7.09 7.54 -6.21
C ILE A 66 8.29 6.80 -6.83
N GLN A 67 8.37 6.76 -8.15
CA GLN A 67 9.44 6.05 -8.85
C GLN A 67 10.82 6.63 -8.48
N GLY A 68 11.74 5.75 -8.08
CA GLY A 68 13.11 6.12 -7.69
C GLY A 68 13.29 6.51 -6.22
N ASP A 69 12.21 6.74 -5.48
CA ASP A 69 12.28 7.12 -4.06
C ASP A 69 12.21 5.89 -3.14
N GLU A 70 13.28 5.62 -2.43
CA GLU A 70 13.32 4.57 -1.39
C GLU A 70 13.32 5.19 0.00
N ARG A 71 12.66 4.55 0.96
CA ARG A 71 12.63 4.94 2.37
C ARG A 71 12.74 3.70 3.26
N ASP A 72 13.19 3.91 4.48
CA ASP A 72 13.24 2.84 5.47
C ASP A 72 11.83 2.31 5.72
N ILE A 73 10.86 3.22 5.83
CA ILE A 73 9.46 2.90 6.06
C ILE A 73 8.58 3.49 4.96
N ILE A 74 7.69 2.66 4.40
CA ILE A 74 6.61 3.13 3.52
C ILE A 74 5.26 2.97 4.24
N ILE A 75 4.46 4.02 4.26
CA ILE A 75 3.06 4.00 4.69
C ILE A 75 2.20 4.06 3.44
N LEU A 76 1.62 2.93 3.06
CA LEU A 76 0.73 2.85 1.91
C LEU A 76 -0.71 3.14 2.37
N SER A 77 -1.30 4.21 1.83
CA SER A 77 -2.69 4.57 2.13
C SER A 77 -3.61 4.16 0.98
N VAL A 78 -4.37 3.10 1.23
CA VAL A 78 -5.39 2.55 0.30
C VAL A 78 -6.74 3.14 0.66
N THR A 79 -7.24 4.04 -0.18
CA THR A 79 -8.36 4.95 0.14
C THR A 79 -9.74 4.52 -0.34
N TYR A 80 -9.87 3.32 -0.81
CA TYR A 80 -11.11 2.85 -1.41
C TYR A 80 -11.99 2.17 -0.38
N GLY A 81 -12.87 2.94 0.25
CA GLY A 81 -13.86 2.45 1.22
C GLY A 81 -15.27 2.43 0.66
N ARG A 82 -16.23 2.02 1.50
CA ARG A 82 -17.66 2.13 1.18
C ARG A 82 -18.07 3.59 1.09
N LYS A 83 -18.99 3.89 0.16
CA LYS A 83 -19.66 5.18 0.07
C LYS A 83 -20.61 5.38 1.23
N LYS A 84 -21.15 6.60 1.39
CA LYS A 84 -22.14 6.92 2.43
C LYS A 84 -23.41 6.05 2.37
N ASP A 85 -23.76 5.57 1.17
CA ASP A 85 -24.88 4.66 0.93
C ASP A 85 -24.57 3.19 1.23
N GLY A 86 -23.40 2.89 1.79
CA GLY A 86 -22.89 1.55 2.07
C GLY A 86 -22.35 0.78 0.88
N LYS A 87 -22.49 1.29 -0.34
CA LYS A 87 -22.00 0.62 -1.55
C LYS A 87 -20.50 0.72 -1.68
N PHE A 88 -19.88 -0.37 -2.09
CA PHE A 88 -18.46 -0.42 -2.46
C PHE A 88 -18.31 -0.38 -3.99
N VAL A 89 -17.44 0.51 -4.47
CA VAL A 89 -17.15 0.63 -5.91
C VAL A 89 -15.73 0.13 -6.15
N GLN A 90 -15.61 -0.91 -6.97
CA GLN A 90 -14.33 -1.53 -7.34
C GLN A 90 -13.60 -0.69 -8.40
N SER A 91 -13.26 0.56 -8.06
CA SER A 91 -12.49 1.45 -8.93
C SER A 91 -11.27 1.95 -8.17
N PHE A 92 -10.11 1.43 -8.53
CA PHE A 92 -8.83 1.65 -7.82
C PHE A 92 -7.90 2.60 -8.58
N GLY A 93 -8.46 3.54 -9.34
CA GLY A 93 -7.68 4.55 -10.07
C GLY A 93 -6.64 3.91 -11.01
N PRO A 94 -5.36 4.29 -10.89
CA PRO A 94 -4.30 3.79 -11.77
C PRO A 94 -4.14 2.26 -11.79
N LEU A 95 -4.56 1.56 -10.72
CA LEU A 95 -4.50 0.09 -10.67
C LEU A 95 -5.52 -0.59 -11.58
N ASN A 96 -6.56 0.12 -12.05
CA ASN A 96 -7.52 -0.44 -13.00
C ASN A 96 -6.97 -0.57 -14.42
N HIS A 97 -5.85 0.05 -14.74
CA HIS A 97 -5.19 -0.06 -16.04
C HIS A 97 -4.42 -1.39 -16.14
N SER A 98 -4.22 -1.87 -17.37
CA SER A 98 -3.56 -3.16 -17.66
C SER A 98 -2.16 -3.31 -17.05
N LYS A 99 -1.45 -2.19 -16.83
CA LYS A 99 -0.13 -2.13 -16.18
C LYS A 99 -0.20 -1.73 -14.69
N GLY A 100 -1.40 -1.67 -14.10
CA GLY A 100 -1.58 -1.20 -12.71
C GLY A 100 -0.85 -2.06 -11.67
N TYR A 101 -0.72 -3.36 -11.89
CA TYR A 101 0.07 -4.24 -11.02
C TYR A 101 1.54 -3.81 -10.90
N LYS A 102 2.13 -3.20 -11.95
CA LYS A 102 3.51 -2.69 -11.90
C LYS A 102 3.66 -1.54 -10.90
N LEU A 103 2.63 -0.71 -10.75
CA LEU A 103 2.63 0.36 -9.75
C LEU A 103 2.65 -0.19 -8.32
N LEU A 104 1.91 -1.28 -8.07
CA LEU A 104 1.94 -1.95 -6.77
C LEU A 104 3.33 -2.55 -6.49
N ASN A 105 3.94 -3.21 -7.47
CA ASN A 105 5.31 -3.73 -7.35
C ASN A 105 6.32 -2.61 -7.05
N VAL A 106 6.22 -1.49 -7.76
CA VAL A 106 7.08 -0.32 -7.50
C VAL A 106 6.99 0.11 -6.05
N ILE A 107 5.79 0.20 -5.47
CA ILE A 107 5.62 0.64 -4.08
C ILE A 107 6.16 -0.36 -3.08
N ILE A 108 5.85 -1.65 -3.27
CA ILE A 108 6.31 -2.71 -2.36
C ILE A 108 7.84 -2.71 -2.28
N THR A 109 8.51 -2.45 -3.39
CA THR A 109 9.97 -2.40 -3.46
C THR A 109 10.60 -1.08 -2.99
N ARG A 110 9.82 -0.08 -2.57
CA ARG A 110 10.34 1.20 -2.06
C ARG A 110 10.67 1.19 -0.57
N ALA A 111 10.20 0.20 0.17
CA ALA A 111 10.49 0.08 1.59
C ALA A 111 11.76 -0.75 1.80
N LYS A 112 12.73 -0.19 2.54
CA LYS A 112 13.95 -0.92 2.92
C LYS A 112 13.73 -1.82 4.12
N GLU A 113 12.90 -1.39 5.08
CA GLU A 113 12.73 -2.09 6.35
C GLU A 113 11.27 -2.55 6.56
N LYS A 114 10.29 -1.66 6.32
CA LYS A 114 8.90 -1.93 6.70
C LYS A 114 7.86 -1.21 5.86
N ILE A 115 6.74 -1.90 5.63
CA ILE A 115 5.54 -1.30 5.02
C ILE A 115 4.40 -1.34 6.03
N TYR A 116 3.74 -0.18 6.24
CA TYR A 116 2.45 -0.09 6.92
C TYR A 116 1.36 0.11 5.89
N VAL A 117 0.36 -0.75 5.88
CA VAL A 117 -0.79 -0.63 4.98
C VAL A 117 -2.00 -0.09 5.74
N CYS A 118 -2.42 1.13 5.38
CA CYS A 118 -3.65 1.75 5.88
C CYS A 118 -4.75 1.46 4.87
N ASN A 119 -5.55 0.42 5.13
CA ASN A 119 -6.57 -0.07 4.20
C ASN A 119 -7.98 0.31 4.66
N SER A 120 -8.84 0.67 3.71
CA SER A 120 -10.28 0.90 3.90
C SER A 120 -11.15 0.04 2.96
N ILE A 121 -10.54 -0.81 2.13
CA ILE A 121 -11.28 -1.80 1.35
C ILE A 121 -11.85 -2.84 2.33
N PRO A 122 -13.15 -3.13 2.26
CA PRO A 122 -13.78 -4.13 3.12
C PRO A 122 -13.12 -5.50 2.97
N GLU A 123 -13.02 -6.24 4.07
CA GLU A 123 -12.37 -7.53 4.10
C GLU A 123 -13.02 -8.54 3.16
N GLU A 124 -14.34 -8.58 3.12
CA GLU A 124 -15.12 -9.45 2.25
C GLU A 124 -14.84 -9.22 0.76
N VAL A 125 -14.28 -8.07 0.39
CA VAL A 125 -13.90 -7.75 -0.99
C VAL A 125 -12.54 -8.38 -1.34
N PHE A 126 -11.52 -8.15 -0.50
CA PHE A 126 -10.19 -8.67 -0.82
C PHE A 126 -9.96 -10.13 -0.40
N SER A 127 -10.83 -10.69 0.46
CA SER A 127 -10.82 -12.13 0.77
C SER A 127 -11.13 -13.01 -0.45
N ASN A 128 -11.78 -12.45 -1.47
CA ASN A 128 -12.05 -13.15 -2.73
C ASN A 128 -10.84 -13.17 -3.69
N TYR A 129 -9.63 -12.97 -3.18
CA TYR A 129 -8.41 -12.92 -3.98
C TYR A 129 -8.18 -14.18 -4.83
N LYS A 130 -8.58 -15.38 -4.36
CA LYS A 130 -8.42 -16.63 -5.11
C LYS A 130 -9.25 -16.63 -6.39
N GLU A 131 -10.52 -16.24 -6.29
CA GLU A 131 -11.42 -16.13 -7.44
C GLU A 131 -10.93 -15.03 -8.41
N ALA A 132 -10.48 -13.91 -7.86
CA ALA A 132 -9.92 -12.84 -8.67
C ALA A 132 -8.65 -13.27 -9.41
N LEU A 133 -7.73 -14.00 -8.76
CA LEU A 133 -6.53 -14.55 -9.39
C LEU A 133 -6.88 -15.59 -10.47
N ALA A 134 -7.84 -16.47 -10.21
CA ALA A 134 -8.28 -17.47 -11.17
C ALA A 134 -8.90 -16.82 -12.42
N THR A 135 -9.62 -15.73 -12.28
CA THR A 135 -10.31 -15.03 -13.36
C THR A 135 -9.40 -14.04 -14.10
N GLU A 136 -8.58 -13.27 -13.36
CA GLU A 136 -7.82 -12.15 -13.90
C GLU A 136 -6.32 -12.45 -14.05
N GLY A 137 -5.79 -13.48 -13.36
CA GLY A 137 -4.37 -13.79 -13.27
C GLY A 137 -3.59 -12.88 -12.30
N ALA A 138 -2.38 -13.31 -11.91
CA ALA A 138 -1.55 -12.59 -10.94
C ALA A 138 -0.94 -11.29 -11.48
N ASN A 139 -0.93 -11.09 -12.77
CA ASN A 139 -0.39 -9.89 -13.42
C ASN A 139 -1.48 -8.90 -13.85
N ASN A 140 -2.66 -8.98 -13.24
CA ASN A 140 -3.78 -8.15 -13.61
C ASN A 140 -4.37 -7.38 -12.42
N ARG A 141 -4.64 -6.12 -12.68
CA ARG A 141 -5.51 -5.14 -12.00
C ARG A 141 -5.77 -5.41 -10.50
N ARG A 142 -6.99 -5.93 -10.21
CA ARG A 142 -7.53 -6.07 -8.86
C ARG A 142 -7.01 -7.30 -8.12
N ALA A 143 -6.77 -8.37 -8.85
CA ALA A 143 -6.40 -9.65 -8.26
C ALA A 143 -5.12 -9.55 -7.43
N VAL A 144 -4.07 -8.92 -7.95
CA VAL A 144 -2.82 -8.72 -7.22
C VAL A 144 -2.99 -7.80 -6.01
N LEU A 145 -3.84 -6.77 -6.10
CA LEU A 145 -4.13 -5.90 -4.95
C LEU A 145 -4.86 -6.67 -3.85
N TYR A 146 -5.85 -7.48 -4.19
CA TYR A 146 -6.59 -8.29 -3.22
C TYR A 146 -5.68 -9.31 -2.54
N ALA A 147 -4.88 -10.03 -3.32
CA ALA A 147 -3.90 -10.97 -2.78
C ALA A 147 -2.88 -10.27 -1.86
N TYR A 148 -2.39 -9.09 -2.24
CA TYR A 148 -1.49 -8.31 -1.42
C TYR A 148 -2.13 -7.85 -0.10
N LEU A 149 -3.38 -7.37 -0.10
CA LEU A 149 -4.09 -6.99 1.12
C LEU A 149 -4.36 -8.18 2.03
N ALA A 150 -4.75 -9.33 1.46
CA ALA A 150 -4.89 -10.58 2.20
C ALA A 150 -3.57 -11.02 2.84
N TYR A 151 -2.47 -10.93 2.09
CA TYR A 151 -1.12 -11.20 2.60
C TYR A 151 -0.75 -10.28 3.76
N CYS A 152 -0.97 -8.96 3.61
CA CYS A 152 -0.70 -8.00 4.67
C CYS A 152 -1.51 -8.31 5.94
N LYS A 153 -2.77 -8.74 5.80
CA LYS A 153 -3.59 -9.17 6.92
C LYS A 153 -3.00 -10.41 7.59
N ALA A 154 -2.68 -11.45 6.82
CA ALA A 154 -2.09 -12.68 7.35
C ALA A 154 -0.78 -12.41 8.10
N VAL A 155 0.09 -11.54 7.56
CA VAL A 155 1.31 -11.09 8.25
C VAL A 155 0.98 -10.38 9.56
N SER A 156 -0.02 -9.49 9.58
CA SER A 156 -0.37 -8.69 10.77
C SER A 156 -1.01 -9.52 11.88
N THR A 157 -1.64 -10.64 11.54
CA THR A 157 -2.26 -11.59 12.48
C THR A 157 -1.37 -12.76 12.85
N GLY A 158 -0.21 -12.90 12.24
CA GLY A 158 0.71 -14.05 12.44
C GLY A 158 0.20 -15.35 11.81
N ASP A 159 -0.70 -15.27 10.81
CA ASP A 159 -1.26 -16.46 10.14
C ASP A 159 -0.30 -16.95 9.05
N GLU A 160 0.63 -17.81 9.44
CA GLU A 160 1.63 -18.40 8.56
C GLU A 160 1.02 -19.31 7.48
N GLN A 161 -0.08 -20.00 7.80
CA GLN A 161 -0.76 -20.87 6.84
C GLN A 161 -1.40 -20.03 5.73
N ALA A 162 -2.13 -18.99 6.07
CA ALA A 162 -2.71 -18.08 5.10
C ALA A 162 -1.63 -17.39 4.26
N ARG A 163 -0.49 -17.00 4.86
CA ARG A 163 0.66 -16.45 4.12
C ARG A 163 1.17 -17.40 3.04
N ALA A 164 1.43 -18.66 3.43
CA ALA A 164 1.95 -19.68 2.51
C ALA A 164 0.95 -19.95 1.37
N GLU A 165 -0.33 -20.05 1.70
CA GLU A 165 -1.39 -20.25 0.72
C GLU A 165 -1.48 -19.10 -0.30
N ILE A 166 -1.47 -17.84 0.16
CA ILE A 166 -1.53 -16.67 -0.73
C ILE A 166 -0.33 -16.62 -1.67
N LEU A 167 0.88 -16.90 -1.15
CA LEU A 167 2.09 -16.94 -1.99
C LEU A 167 2.04 -18.06 -3.03
N SER A 168 1.54 -19.23 -2.66
CA SER A 168 1.35 -20.36 -3.58
C SER A 168 0.35 -20.01 -4.70
N GLU A 169 -0.76 -19.35 -4.39
CA GLU A 169 -1.73 -18.91 -5.40
C GLU A 169 -1.14 -17.82 -6.31
N LEU A 170 -0.40 -16.87 -5.79
CA LEU A 170 0.27 -15.85 -6.59
C LEU A 170 1.30 -16.47 -7.55
N ASP A 171 2.06 -17.46 -7.11
CA ASP A 171 3.03 -18.18 -7.94
C ASP A 171 2.33 -18.96 -9.04
N ARG A 172 1.29 -19.74 -8.68
CA ARG A 172 0.49 -20.51 -9.61
C ARG A 172 -0.05 -19.69 -10.78
N TYR A 173 -0.58 -18.49 -10.53
CA TYR A 173 -1.16 -17.64 -11.55
C TYR A 173 -0.14 -16.66 -12.17
N GLY A 174 1.03 -16.48 -11.59
CA GLY A 174 2.14 -15.70 -12.12
C GLY A 174 2.80 -16.34 -13.34
N HIS A 175 2.96 -17.67 -13.31
CA HIS A 175 3.60 -18.42 -14.39
C HIS A 175 2.67 -18.73 -15.58
N THR A 176 1.37 -18.82 -15.36
CA THR A 176 0.40 -19.21 -16.41
C THR A 176 0.33 -18.19 -17.56
N HIS A 177 0.58 -16.91 -17.29
CA HIS A 177 0.57 -15.86 -18.32
C HIS A 177 1.91 -15.66 -19.03
N ALA A 178 3.03 -16.11 -18.45
CA ALA A 178 4.33 -16.06 -19.13
C ALA A 178 4.39 -17.06 -20.31
N GLN A 179 3.73 -18.22 -20.15
CA GLN A 179 3.69 -19.27 -21.19
C GLN A 179 2.72 -18.93 -22.34
N ALA A 180 1.64 -18.18 -22.09
CA ALA A 180 0.73 -17.76 -23.15
C ALA A 180 1.29 -16.66 -24.06
N ALA A 181 2.20 -15.84 -23.54
CA ALA A 181 2.87 -14.78 -24.32
C ALA A 181 3.98 -15.31 -25.25
N THR A 182 4.55 -16.48 -24.95
CA THR A 182 5.58 -17.13 -25.77
C THR A 182 5.04 -18.12 -26.80
N ALA A 183 3.75 -18.46 -26.75
CA ALA A 183 3.10 -19.37 -27.70
C ALA A 183 2.38 -18.63 -28.85
N GLY A 184 2.47 -17.30 -28.92
CA GLY A 184 1.82 -16.44 -29.91
C GLY A 184 2.77 -15.69 -30.85
N GLU A 185 4.07 -16.10 -30.95
CA GLU A 185 5.03 -15.63 -31.97
C GLU A 185 5.25 -16.69 -33.05
#